data_18c1e30623a337958b7a1a9a8528644e
#
_entry.id   18c1e30623a337958b7a1a9a8528644e
#
_cell.length_a   1.000
_cell.length_b   1.000
_cell.length_c   1.000
_cell.angle_alpha   90.00
_cell.angle_beta   90.00
_cell.angle_gamma   90.00
#
_symmetry.space_group_name_H-M   'P 1'
#
loop_
_entity.id
_entity.type
_entity.pdbx_description
1 polymer ?
#
loop_
_entity_poly.entity_id
_entity_poly.type
_entity_poly.pdbx_seq_one_letter_code
_entity_poly.pdbx_strand_id
1 'polypeptide(L)'
;MRLTLNEVKKRIEKMIPKGLDYEIDVEAGSIAIITHTPREFGKGGGESLTVKIAKSIKRRVVIRPHRDLLLNEDQVEQKIMETIPNEAQVRNIFIDPALSEVTIECDDPSIAVGHKGTIIQALRDEIGWLVNVTRAPAFESRTQHDIRRYRREMADERRGLLRKFGTRIYRPKRPGQPWARITALGSYREVGRAMHLVTTNESKVLVDVGAKPTVNKNEVQPFFNAPELLPLDNIDAVVLTHAHVDHIAMLPVLFRYGYRGPVYCTPPTRDLMTLLQICLLYTSPSPRDRQ
;
A
#
# COMPACT_ATOMS: atom_id res chain seq x y z
N MET A 1 14.93 -4.57 -18.15
CA MET A 1 15.83 -5.42 -17.32
C MET A 1 15.46 -5.24 -15.86
N ARG A 2 15.27 -6.31 -15.09
CA ARG A 2 14.93 -6.23 -13.65
C ARG A 2 16.23 -5.97 -12.87
N LEU A 3 16.30 -4.88 -12.13
CA LEU A 3 17.46 -4.55 -11.31
C LEU A 3 17.31 -5.23 -9.93
N THR A 4 18.41 -5.76 -9.42
CA THR A 4 18.52 -6.20 -8.02
C THR A 4 18.66 -5.00 -7.10
N LEU A 5 18.40 -5.18 -5.80
CA LEU A 5 18.52 -4.09 -4.83
C LEU A 5 19.94 -3.48 -4.82
N ASN A 6 20.98 -4.31 -4.93
CA ASN A 6 22.36 -3.83 -4.97
C ASN A 6 22.65 -2.98 -6.23
N GLU A 7 22.12 -3.38 -7.39
CA GLU A 7 22.25 -2.58 -8.61
C GLU A 7 21.50 -1.26 -8.52
N VAL A 8 20.32 -1.27 -7.89
CA VAL A 8 19.54 -0.05 -7.62
C VAL A 8 20.33 0.87 -6.71
N LYS A 9 20.85 0.39 -5.58
CA LYS A 9 21.68 1.17 -4.66
C LYS A 9 22.87 1.80 -5.36
N LYS A 10 23.68 1.00 -6.08
CA LYS A 10 24.85 1.50 -6.83
C LYS A 10 24.50 2.57 -7.88
N ARG A 11 23.32 2.49 -8.51
CA ARG A 11 22.89 3.53 -9.47
C ARG A 11 22.52 4.82 -8.76
N ILE A 12 21.81 4.72 -7.64
CA ILE A 12 21.41 5.87 -6.83
C ILE A 12 22.64 6.57 -6.27
N GLU A 13 23.59 5.83 -5.69
CA GLU A 13 24.87 6.33 -5.16
C GLU A 13 25.66 7.18 -6.19
N LYS A 14 25.65 6.76 -7.45
CA LYS A 14 26.32 7.50 -8.53
C LYS A 14 25.63 8.82 -8.91
N MET A 15 24.37 8.98 -8.55
CA MET A 15 23.56 10.13 -8.96
C MET A 15 23.40 11.16 -7.85
N ILE A 16 23.54 10.75 -6.59
CA ILE A 16 23.44 11.67 -5.44
C ILE A 16 24.75 12.46 -5.33
N PRO A 17 24.67 13.81 -5.23
CA PRO A 17 25.83 14.65 -5.01
C PRO A 17 26.60 14.27 -3.73
N LYS A 18 27.93 14.36 -3.78
CA LYS A 18 28.78 14.17 -2.60
C LYS A 18 28.43 15.19 -1.52
N GLY A 19 28.30 14.72 -0.27
CA GLY A 19 27.98 15.59 0.88
C GLY A 19 26.52 15.58 1.31
N LEU A 20 25.61 14.95 0.56
CA LEU A 20 24.26 14.66 1.05
C LEU A 20 24.26 13.36 1.84
N ASP A 21 23.64 13.38 3.00
CA ASP A 21 23.37 12.17 3.77
C ASP A 21 22.12 11.48 3.22
N TYR A 22 22.13 10.18 3.16
CA TYR A 22 20.96 9.40 2.77
C TYR A 22 21.07 7.93 3.17
N GLU A 23 19.94 7.35 3.44
CA GLU A 23 19.75 5.90 3.57
C GLU A 23 18.78 5.42 2.49
N ILE A 24 19.04 4.25 1.90
CA ILE A 24 18.16 3.65 0.89
C ILE A 24 17.44 2.46 1.51
N ASP A 25 16.12 2.57 1.57
CA ASP A 25 15.24 1.51 2.01
C ASP A 25 14.22 1.13 0.92
N VAL A 26 13.48 0.06 1.13
CA VAL A 26 12.47 -0.44 0.20
C VAL A 26 11.10 -0.43 0.88
N GLU A 27 10.13 0.19 0.20
CA GLU A 27 8.74 0.22 0.61
C GLU A 27 7.88 -0.51 -0.43
N ALA A 28 7.75 -1.84 -0.29
CA ALA A 28 7.15 -2.69 -1.30
C ALA A 28 7.78 -2.47 -2.70
N GLY A 29 7.05 -1.96 -3.67
CA GLY A 29 7.55 -1.69 -5.02
C GLY A 29 8.31 -0.38 -5.20
N SER A 30 8.35 0.48 -4.17
CA SER A 30 9.00 1.80 -4.21
C SER A 30 10.37 1.76 -3.53
N ILE A 31 11.26 2.65 -3.95
CA ILE A 31 12.52 2.91 -3.26
C ILE A 31 12.35 4.16 -2.42
N ALA A 32 12.58 4.05 -1.12
CA ALA A 32 12.61 5.17 -0.20
C ALA A 32 14.05 5.66 -0.01
N ILE A 33 14.26 6.95 -0.18
CA ILE A 33 15.52 7.63 0.17
C ILE A 33 15.23 8.46 1.42
N ILE A 34 15.81 8.05 2.54
CA ILE A 34 15.64 8.69 3.84
C ILE A 34 16.80 9.65 4.03
N THR A 35 16.51 10.91 4.37
CA THR A 35 17.54 11.96 4.44
C THR A 35 17.18 13.06 5.43
N HIS A 36 18.18 13.75 5.97
CA HIS A 36 17.99 14.97 6.77
C HIS A 36 17.78 16.22 5.89
N THR A 37 18.04 16.12 4.58
CA THR A 37 17.91 17.24 3.63
C THR A 37 16.94 16.94 2.49
N PRO A 38 15.66 16.61 2.75
CA PRO A 38 14.71 16.19 1.73
C PRO A 38 14.47 17.22 0.63
N ARG A 39 14.65 18.53 0.95
CA ARG A 39 14.52 19.63 -0.01
C ARG A 39 15.54 19.55 -1.16
N GLU A 40 16.76 19.07 -0.90
CA GLU A 40 17.82 19.01 -1.91
C GLU A 40 17.46 18.04 -3.04
N PHE A 41 16.66 17.02 -2.77
CA PHE A 41 16.16 16.07 -3.76
C PHE A 41 15.04 16.62 -4.63
N GLY A 42 14.35 17.68 -4.17
CA GLY A 42 13.29 18.38 -4.91
C GLY A 42 13.78 19.57 -5.74
N LYS A 43 14.97 20.13 -5.41
CA LYS A 43 15.52 21.29 -6.10
C LYS A 43 16.02 20.95 -7.51
N GLY A 44 15.83 21.87 -8.44
CA GLY A 44 16.39 21.85 -9.79
C GLY A 44 15.68 22.86 -10.68
N GLY A 45 16.43 23.68 -11.43
CA GLY A 45 15.89 24.59 -12.46
C GLY A 45 15.34 23.87 -13.69
N GLY A 46 15.19 22.55 -13.60
CA GLY A 46 14.65 21.63 -14.61
C GLY A 46 14.07 20.41 -13.90
N GLU A 47 14.50 19.21 -14.29
CA GLU A 47 14.03 17.97 -13.69
C GLU A 47 14.69 17.73 -12.30
N SER A 48 13.86 17.48 -11.26
CA SER A 48 14.36 17.24 -9.90
C SER A 48 15.24 15.97 -9.81
N LEU A 49 16.13 15.91 -8.82
CA LEU A 49 17.00 14.76 -8.59
C LEU A 49 16.17 13.47 -8.40
N THR A 50 15.07 13.56 -7.65
CA THR A 50 14.13 12.45 -7.46
C THR A 50 13.62 11.88 -8.78
N VAL A 51 13.22 12.73 -9.72
CA VAL A 51 12.70 12.31 -11.03
C VAL A 51 13.83 11.69 -11.87
N LYS A 52 15.02 12.26 -11.87
CA LYS A 52 16.20 11.72 -12.56
C LYS A 52 16.53 10.31 -12.04
N ILE A 53 16.55 10.12 -10.73
CA ILE A 53 16.78 8.81 -10.11
C ILE A 53 15.68 7.83 -10.53
N ALA A 54 14.40 8.20 -10.41
CA ALA A 54 13.26 7.35 -10.76
C ALA A 54 13.32 6.89 -12.22
N LYS A 55 13.68 7.78 -13.15
CA LYS A 55 13.89 7.44 -14.57
C LYS A 55 15.06 6.47 -14.78
N SER A 56 16.17 6.69 -14.09
CA SER A 56 17.36 5.84 -14.21
C SER A 56 17.11 4.41 -13.75
N ILE A 57 16.44 4.24 -12.60
CA ILE A 57 16.15 2.91 -12.05
C ILE A 57 14.84 2.32 -12.57
N LYS A 58 14.01 3.10 -13.27
CA LYS A 58 12.65 2.75 -13.75
C LYS A 58 11.75 2.23 -12.63
N ARG A 59 11.78 2.91 -11.49
CA ARG A 59 10.99 2.60 -10.29
C ARG A 59 10.52 3.89 -9.62
N ARG A 60 9.42 3.78 -8.87
CA ARG A 60 8.97 4.88 -8.02
C ARG A 60 9.99 5.13 -6.94
N VAL A 61 10.37 6.41 -6.79
CA VAL A 61 11.25 6.89 -5.71
C VAL A 61 10.44 7.83 -4.83
N VAL A 62 10.57 7.65 -3.54
CA VAL A 62 9.95 8.51 -2.53
C VAL A 62 11.05 9.04 -1.63
N ILE A 63 11.05 10.34 -1.40
CA ILE A 63 11.96 10.95 -0.43
C ILE A 63 11.27 10.96 0.92
N ARG A 64 11.93 10.40 1.93
CA ARG A 64 11.44 10.36 3.31
C ARG A 64 12.34 11.24 4.19
N PRO A 65 11.76 12.08 5.04
CA PRO A 65 12.52 12.77 6.07
C PRO A 65 13.08 11.77 7.09
N HIS A 66 14.27 12.03 7.61
CA HIS A 66 14.80 11.26 8.73
C HIS A 66 13.90 11.45 9.95
N ARG A 67 13.78 10.41 10.80
CA ARG A 67 12.86 10.44 11.95
C ARG A 67 13.15 11.58 12.92
N ASP A 68 14.41 11.94 13.08
CA ASP A 68 14.83 13.02 13.98
C ASP A 68 14.32 14.41 13.57
N LEU A 69 13.87 14.54 12.31
CA LEU A 69 13.25 15.76 11.80
C LEU A 69 11.75 15.84 12.06
N LEU A 70 11.13 14.71 12.40
CA LEU A 70 9.68 14.63 12.55
C LEU A 70 9.25 15.27 13.87
N LEU A 71 8.37 16.24 13.78
CA LEU A 71 7.69 16.79 14.96
C LEU A 71 6.80 15.71 15.57
N ASN A 72 6.62 15.77 16.90
CA ASN A 72 5.74 14.83 17.61
C ASN A 72 4.29 14.92 17.06
N GLU A 73 3.59 13.80 16.99
CA GLU A 73 2.25 13.69 16.39
C GLU A 73 1.24 14.69 16.99
N ASP A 74 1.24 14.88 18.31
CA ASP A 74 0.34 15.84 18.97
C ASP A 74 0.62 17.29 18.58
N GLN A 75 1.89 17.62 18.36
CA GLN A 75 2.31 18.96 17.93
C GLN A 75 2.04 19.17 16.43
N VAL A 76 2.04 18.09 15.64
CA VAL A 76 1.73 18.16 14.19
C VAL A 76 0.30 18.64 13.97
N GLU A 77 -0.67 18.10 14.69
CA GLU A 77 -2.08 18.51 14.56
C GLU A 77 -2.26 19.99 14.92
N GLN A 78 -1.68 20.43 16.04
CA GLN A 78 -1.71 21.83 16.42
C GLN A 78 -1.10 22.72 15.34
N LYS A 79 0.06 22.36 14.80
CA LYS A 79 0.78 23.16 13.82
C LYS A 79 0.04 23.26 12.48
N ILE A 80 -0.64 22.20 12.08
CA ILE A 80 -1.51 22.21 10.90
C ILE A 80 -2.64 23.22 11.08
N MET A 81 -3.31 23.20 12.24
CA MET A 81 -4.41 24.11 12.53
C MET A 81 -3.97 25.57 12.66
N GLU A 82 -2.74 25.84 13.07
CA GLU A 82 -2.15 27.17 13.12
C GLU A 82 -1.75 27.71 11.73
N THR A 83 -1.30 26.83 10.84
CA THR A 83 -0.70 27.22 9.54
C THR A 83 -1.70 27.28 8.41
N ILE A 84 -2.70 26.38 8.41
CA ILE A 84 -3.71 26.33 7.34
C ILE A 84 -4.80 27.37 7.61
N PRO A 85 -5.14 28.22 6.62
CA PRO A 85 -6.21 29.19 6.77
C PRO A 85 -7.55 28.55 7.11
N ASN A 86 -8.31 29.17 8.01
CA ASN A 86 -9.62 28.66 8.47
C ASN A 86 -10.62 28.47 7.30
N GLU A 87 -10.48 29.27 6.25
CA GLU A 87 -11.31 29.22 5.03
C GLU A 87 -11.16 27.87 4.28
N ALA A 88 -10.05 27.17 4.47
CA ALA A 88 -9.86 25.83 3.90
C ALA A 88 -10.78 24.79 4.55
N GLN A 89 -11.30 25.06 5.76
CA GLN A 89 -12.18 24.18 6.54
C GLN A 89 -11.60 22.76 6.68
N VAL A 90 -10.51 22.64 7.46
CA VAL A 90 -9.92 21.34 7.78
C VAL A 90 -10.93 20.49 8.56
N ARG A 91 -11.29 19.32 8.03
CA ARG A 91 -12.23 18.38 8.63
C ARG A 91 -11.53 17.27 9.41
N ASN A 92 -10.48 16.70 8.81
CA ASN A 92 -9.77 15.58 9.41
C ASN A 92 -8.26 15.68 9.14
N ILE A 93 -7.47 15.21 10.10
CA ILE A 93 -6.02 15.06 9.98
C ILE A 93 -5.70 13.59 10.26
N PHE A 94 -5.00 12.93 9.33
CA PHE A 94 -4.60 11.53 9.46
C PHE A 94 -3.09 11.41 9.40
N ILE A 95 -2.51 10.94 10.48
CA ILE A 95 -1.07 10.70 10.60
C ILE A 95 -0.78 9.24 10.30
N ASP A 96 0.13 8.97 9.36
CA ASP A 96 0.65 7.63 9.04
C ASP A 96 2.13 7.54 9.40
N PRO A 97 2.47 7.11 10.61
CA PRO A 97 3.86 7.03 11.06
C PRO A 97 4.69 5.99 10.28
N ALA A 98 4.05 4.99 9.69
CA ALA A 98 4.74 3.99 8.88
C ALA A 98 5.42 4.59 7.66
N LEU A 99 4.83 5.64 7.09
CA LEU A 99 5.29 6.31 5.87
C LEU A 99 5.80 7.74 6.13
N SER A 100 5.77 8.22 7.39
CA SER A 100 6.06 9.62 7.75
C SER A 100 5.21 10.60 6.93
N GLU A 101 3.91 10.28 6.78
CA GLU A 101 2.95 11.04 5.98
C GLU A 101 1.80 11.55 6.84
N VAL A 102 1.34 12.76 6.52
CA VAL A 102 0.11 13.35 7.07
C VAL A 102 -0.83 13.63 5.91
N THR A 103 -2.08 13.20 6.04
CA THR A 103 -3.14 13.52 5.09
C THR A 103 -4.12 14.46 5.77
N ILE A 104 -4.31 15.64 5.16
CA ILE A 104 -5.24 16.68 5.61
C ILE A 104 -6.44 16.64 4.68
N GLU A 105 -7.61 16.38 5.24
CA GLU A 105 -8.89 16.46 4.52
C GLU A 105 -9.56 17.79 4.83
N CYS A 106 -9.87 18.56 3.81
CA CYS A 106 -10.50 19.88 3.92
C CYS A 106 -11.53 20.09 2.82
N ASP A 107 -12.42 21.06 3.01
CA ASP A 107 -13.47 21.37 2.04
C ASP A 107 -12.87 22.03 0.80
N ASP A 108 -11.89 22.92 0.97
CA ASP A 108 -11.16 23.54 -0.14
C ASP A 108 -9.65 23.26 -0.09
N PRO A 109 -9.19 22.22 -0.82
CA PRO A 109 -7.76 21.89 -0.93
C PRO A 109 -6.92 23.01 -1.53
N SER A 110 -7.48 23.87 -2.38
CA SER A 110 -6.73 24.92 -3.06
C SER A 110 -6.23 25.97 -2.07
N ILE A 111 -7.09 26.34 -1.12
CA ILE A 111 -6.76 27.28 -0.03
C ILE A 111 -5.70 26.66 0.89
N ALA A 112 -5.89 25.39 1.29
CA ALA A 112 -4.95 24.70 2.16
C ALA A 112 -3.54 24.54 1.54
N VAL A 113 -3.47 24.32 0.22
CA VAL A 113 -2.21 24.18 -0.51
C VAL A 113 -1.50 25.55 -0.67
N GLY A 114 -2.28 26.61 -0.86
CA GLY A 114 -1.79 27.96 -1.10
C GLY A 114 -1.24 28.19 -2.51
N HIS A 115 -0.92 29.42 -2.83
CA HIS A 115 -0.43 29.78 -4.17
C HIS A 115 0.86 29.01 -4.48
N LYS A 116 0.84 28.21 -5.58
CA LYS A 116 1.98 27.35 -5.98
C LYS A 116 2.51 26.44 -4.88
N GLY A 117 1.66 26.08 -3.90
CA GLY A 117 2.02 25.15 -2.83
C GLY A 117 2.82 25.77 -1.67
N THR A 118 2.80 27.09 -1.53
CA THR A 118 3.62 27.80 -0.51
C THR A 118 3.27 27.41 0.91
N ILE A 119 1.96 27.26 1.24
CA ILE A 119 1.52 26.90 2.58
C ILE A 119 1.98 25.50 2.93
N ILE A 120 1.74 24.53 2.04
CA ILE A 120 2.14 23.14 2.28
C ILE A 120 3.65 22.98 2.34
N GLN A 121 4.40 23.77 1.55
CA GLN A 121 5.86 23.71 1.63
C GLN A 121 6.37 24.26 2.97
N ALA A 122 5.84 25.38 3.43
CA ALA A 122 6.18 25.93 4.74
C ALA A 122 5.84 24.96 5.87
N LEU A 123 4.65 24.35 5.81
CA LEU A 123 4.19 23.35 6.77
C LEU A 123 5.13 22.13 6.81
N ARG A 124 5.48 21.55 5.64
CA ARG A 124 6.44 20.43 5.56
C ARG A 124 7.78 20.74 6.19
N ASP A 125 8.25 21.97 5.99
CA ASP A 125 9.52 22.41 6.53
C ASP A 125 9.50 22.54 8.06
N GLU A 126 8.35 22.88 8.58
CA GLU A 126 8.17 23.12 10.01
C GLU A 126 7.90 21.82 10.79
N ILE A 127 7.04 20.95 10.27
CA ILE A 127 6.71 19.70 10.95
C ILE A 127 7.61 18.51 10.60
N GLY A 128 8.35 18.60 9.48
CA GLY A 128 9.21 17.52 8.99
C GLY A 128 8.48 16.36 8.32
N TRP A 129 7.15 16.34 8.30
CA TRP A 129 6.33 15.25 7.72
C TRP A 129 6.01 15.53 6.25
N LEU A 130 5.78 14.46 5.49
CA LEU A 130 5.21 14.56 4.13
C LEU A 130 3.72 14.88 4.24
N VAL A 131 3.31 16.03 3.70
CA VAL A 131 1.93 16.49 3.79
C VAL A 131 1.22 16.28 2.45
N ASN A 132 0.09 15.60 2.51
CA ASN A 132 -0.86 15.42 1.42
C ASN A 132 -2.17 16.13 1.77
N VAL A 133 -2.73 16.89 0.83
CA VAL A 133 -4.02 17.55 1.01
C VAL A 133 -5.03 16.93 0.06
N THR A 134 -6.19 16.58 0.59
CA THR A 134 -7.29 15.99 -0.18
C THR A 134 -8.61 16.67 0.18
N ARG A 135 -9.58 16.60 -0.73
CA ARG A 135 -10.94 17.05 -0.43
C ARG A 135 -11.57 16.10 0.58
N ALA A 136 -12.23 16.67 1.59
CA ALA A 136 -13.00 15.91 2.55
C ALA A 136 -14.15 15.16 1.84
N PRO A 137 -14.43 13.89 2.22
CA PRO A 137 -15.56 13.16 1.67
C PRO A 137 -16.88 13.82 2.05
N ALA A 138 -17.88 13.73 1.17
CA ALA A 138 -19.21 14.30 1.41
C ALA A 138 -19.91 13.70 2.66
N PHE A 139 -19.55 12.47 3.02
CA PHE A 139 -20.07 11.75 4.17
C PHE A 139 -18.92 11.15 4.97
N GLU A 140 -18.98 11.30 6.29
CA GLU A 140 -18.03 10.65 7.19
C GLU A 140 -18.34 9.15 7.29
N SER A 141 -17.31 8.35 7.20
CA SER A 141 -17.40 6.89 7.36
C SER A 141 -16.68 6.46 8.64
N ARG A 142 -17.44 5.98 9.62
CA ARG A 142 -16.90 5.42 10.86
C ARG A 142 -15.90 4.28 10.57
N THR A 143 -16.23 3.41 9.63
CA THR A 143 -15.35 2.32 9.20
C THR A 143 -14.01 2.84 8.67
N GLN A 144 -14.03 3.91 7.87
CA GLN A 144 -12.81 4.50 7.31
C GLN A 144 -11.95 5.11 8.43
N HIS A 145 -12.57 5.76 9.40
CA HIS A 145 -11.88 6.29 10.58
C HIS A 145 -11.23 5.16 11.41
N ASP A 146 -11.95 4.08 11.69
CA ASP A 146 -11.43 2.93 12.44
C ASP A 146 -10.27 2.25 11.73
N ILE A 147 -10.33 2.09 10.40
CA ILE A 147 -9.21 1.55 9.59
C ILE A 147 -7.98 2.46 9.68
N ARG A 148 -8.16 3.78 9.63
CA ARG A 148 -7.05 4.74 9.70
C ARG A 148 -6.41 4.72 11.08
N ARG A 149 -7.21 4.65 12.14
CA ARG A 149 -6.72 4.49 13.52
C ARG A 149 -5.91 3.21 13.65
N TYR A 150 -6.44 2.07 13.21
CA TYR A 150 -5.73 0.79 13.24
C TYR A 150 -4.41 0.83 12.43
N ARG A 151 -4.40 1.49 11.27
CA ARG A 151 -3.16 1.67 10.50
C ARG A 151 -2.10 2.49 11.23
N ARG A 152 -2.50 3.49 12.02
CA ARG A 152 -1.60 4.29 12.87
C ARG A 152 -1.03 3.41 13.99
N GLU A 153 -1.88 2.68 14.71
CA GLU A 153 -1.48 1.78 15.81
C GLU A 153 -0.50 0.69 15.33
N MET A 154 -0.69 0.17 14.13
CA MET A 154 0.14 -0.90 13.54
C MET A 154 1.30 -0.37 12.66
N ALA A 155 1.74 0.85 12.88
CA ALA A 155 2.71 1.51 12.00
C ALA A 155 4.05 0.76 11.88
N ASP A 156 4.61 0.28 12.98
CA ASP A 156 5.92 -0.42 12.97
C ASP A 156 5.83 -1.79 12.30
N GLU A 157 4.75 -2.54 12.56
CA GLU A 157 4.52 -3.83 11.87
C GLU A 157 4.33 -3.62 10.36
N ARG A 158 3.56 -2.60 9.97
CA ARG A 158 3.35 -2.24 8.56
C ARG A 158 4.67 -1.87 7.87
N ARG A 159 5.53 -1.12 8.54
CA ARG A 159 6.87 -0.77 8.03
C ARG A 159 7.72 -2.02 7.82
N GLY A 160 7.72 -2.94 8.78
CA GLY A 160 8.40 -4.23 8.66
C GLY A 160 7.90 -5.06 7.48
N LEU A 161 6.59 -5.11 7.27
CA LEU A 161 5.96 -5.79 6.13
C LEU A 161 6.33 -5.15 4.80
N LEU A 162 6.29 -3.83 4.68
CA LEU A 162 6.67 -3.10 3.46
C LEU A 162 8.13 -3.38 3.06
N ARG A 163 9.04 -3.40 4.05
CA ARG A 163 10.46 -3.75 3.85
C ARG A 163 10.61 -5.21 3.40
N LYS A 164 9.95 -6.16 4.07
CA LYS A 164 9.95 -7.59 3.70
C LYS A 164 9.48 -7.79 2.26
N PHE A 165 8.40 -7.12 1.86
CA PHE A 165 7.90 -7.21 0.49
C PHE A 165 8.86 -6.58 -0.52
N GLY A 166 9.43 -5.42 -0.19
CA GLY A 166 10.43 -4.77 -1.03
C GLY A 166 11.62 -5.68 -1.29
N THR A 167 12.16 -6.30 -0.26
CA THR A 167 13.27 -7.25 -0.39
C THR A 167 12.92 -8.43 -1.31
N ARG A 168 11.70 -8.96 -1.24
CA ARG A 168 11.24 -10.04 -2.15
C ARG A 168 11.09 -9.56 -3.60
N ILE A 169 10.61 -8.34 -3.82
CA ILE A 169 10.45 -7.76 -5.16
C ILE A 169 11.81 -7.57 -5.84
N TYR A 170 12.83 -7.14 -5.10
CA TYR A 170 14.17 -6.86 -5.61
C TYR A 170 15.15 -8.03 -5.50
N ARG A 171 14.68 -9.24 -5.21
CA ARG A 171 15.51 -10.45 -5.16
C ARG A 171 16.19 -10.73 -6.52
N PRO A 172 17.36 -11.37 -6.55
CA PRO A 172 18.00 -11.83 -7.78
C PRO A 172 17.09 -12.76 -8.59
N LYS A 173 17.28 -12.77 -9.91
CA LYS A 173 16.61 -13.74 -10.78
C LYS A 173 17.04 -15.16 -10.45
N ARG A 174 16.09 -16.08 -10.46
CA ARG A 174 16.39 -17.52 -10.39
C ARG A 174 16.92 -17.99 -11.73
N PRO A 175 17.96 -18.82 -11.75
CA PRO A 175 18.46 -19.43 -13.00
C PRO A 175 17.42 -20.41 -13.56
N GLY A 176 17.42 -20.59 -14.89
CA GLY A 176 16.55 -21.52 -15.59
C GLY A 176 15.85 -20.89 -16.78
N GLN A 177 15.26 -21.74 -17.63
CA GLN A 177 14.44 -21.30 -18.76
C GLN A 177 13.14 -20.66 -18.25
N PRO A 178 12.70 -19.53 -18.82
CA PRO A 178 11.45 -18.89 -18.41
C PRO A 178 10.26 -19.77 -18.85
N TRP A 179 9.37 -20.04 -17.93
CA TRP A 179 8.09 -20.71 -18.17
C TRP A 179 6.99 -20.06 -17.35
N ALA A 180 5.75 -20.20 -17.78
CA ALA A 180 4.58 -19.77 -17.03
C ALA A 180 3.48 -20.83 -17.13
N ARG A 181 2.78 -21.04 -16.03
CA ARG A 181 1.62 -21.94 -15.91
C ARG A 181 0.50 -21.23 -15.18
N ILE A 182 -0.72 -21.40 -15.66
CA ILE A 182 -1.94 -20.98 -15.00
C ILE A 182 -2.64 -22.25 -14.51
N THR A 183 -2.89 -22.31 -13.19
CA THR A 183 -3.69 -23.37 -12.56
C THR A 183 -5.03 -22.77 -12.19
N ALA A 184 -6.12 -23.29 -12.75
CA ALA A 184 -7.46 -22.89 -12.41
C ALA A 184 -7.89 -23.59 -11.11
N LEU A 185 -8.20 -22.79 -10.08
CA LEU A 185 -8.61 -23.26 -8.76
C LEU A 185 -10.11 -22.99 -8.50
N GLY A 186 -10.77 -22.30 -9.41
CA GLY A 186 -12.20 -22.01 -9.42
C GLY A 186 -12.60 -21.25 -10.67
N SER A 187 -13.90 -21.00 -10.85
CA SER A 187 -14.47 -20.25 -11.99
C SER A 187 -14.31 -20.94 -13.37
N TYR A 188 -14.09 -22.24 -13.38
CA TYR A 188 -13.96 -22.99 -14.64
C TYR A 188 -15.28 -23.68 -14.99
N ARG A 189 -15.90 -23.29 -16.10
CA ARG A 189 -17.24 -23.72 -16.55
C ARG A 189 -18.35 -23.43 -15.54
N GLU A 190 -18.17 -22.43 -14.68
CA GLU A 190 -19.13 -22.01 -13.68
C GLU A 190 -19.00 -20.52 -13.39
N VAL A 191 -20.00 -19.92 -12.79
CA VAL A 191 -19.97 -18.54 -12.27
C VAL A 191 -19.61 -18.58 -10.79
N GLY A 192 -18.69 -17.71 -10.38
CA GLY A 192 -18.29 -17.55 -8.99
C GLY A 192 -17.02 -18.30 -8.62
N ARG A 193 -16.58 -18.15 -7.38
CA ARG A 193 -15.34 -18.66 -6.76
C ARG A 193 -14.09 -18.49 -7.60
N ALA A 194 -13.93 -17.31 -8.20
CA ALA A 194 -12.77 -17.00 -9.05
C ALA A 194 -11.48 -17.14 -8.26
N MET A 195 -10.57 -17.99 -8.72
CA MET A 195 -9.26 -18.20 -8.13
C MET A 195 -8.32 -18.86 -9.14
N HIS A 196 -7.22 -18.17 -9.47
CA HIS A 196 -6.25 -18.64 -10.45
C HIS A 196 -4.83 -18.48 -9.92
N LEU A 197 -4.03 -19.53 -10.01
CA LEU A 197 -2.63 -19.49 -9.61
C LEU A 197 -1.73 -19.35 -10.85
N VAL A 198 -1.03 -18.22 -10.96
CA VAL A 198 -0.02 -17.98 -11.98
C VAL A 198 1.34 -18.34 -11.39
N THR A 199 1.97 -19.37 -11.93
CA THR A 199 3.29 -19.83 -11.49
C THR A 199 4.31 -19.65 -12.60
N THR A 200 5.46 -19.11 -12.24
CA THR A 200 6.65 -19.02 -13.10
C THR A 200 7.84 -19.67 -12.38
N ASN A 201 8.98 -19.78 -13.06
CA ASN A 201 10.21 -20.20 -12.38
C ASN A 201 10.68 -19.24 -11.27
N GLU A 202 10.14 -18.00 -11.23
CA GLU A 202 10.54 -16.98 -10.25
C GLU A 202 9.48 -16.70 -9.19
N SER A 203 8.19 -16.87 -9.51
CA SER A 203 7.10 -16.37 -8.67
C SER A 203 5.84 -17.22 -8.75
N LYS A 204 5.10 -17.24 -7.65
CA LYS A 204 3.73 -17.74 -7.57
C LYS A 204 2.81 -16.57 -7.19
N VAL A 205 1.87 -16.23 -8.07
CA VAL A 205 0.92 -15.14 -7.85
C VAL A 205 -0.49 -15.70 -7.93
N LEU A 206 -1.28 -15.44 -6.89
CA LEU A 206 -2.69 -15.82 -6.86
C LEU A 206 -3.52 -14.65 -7.38
N VAL A 207 -4.40 -14.91 -8.33
CA VAL A 207 -5.32 -13.91 -8.90
C VAL A 207 -6.72 -14.25 -8.44
N ASP A 208 -7.32 -13.34 -7.70
CA ASP A 208 -8.61 -13.43 -7.03
C ASP A 208 -8.71 -14.55 -5.98
N VAL A 209 -9.64 -14.42 -5.05
CA VAL A 209 -9.97 -15.40 -4.01
C VAL A 209 -11.45 -15.26 -3.69
N GLY A 210 -12.29 -15.75 -4.58
CA GLY A 210 -13.73 -15.53 -4.54
C GLY A 210 -14.53 -16.63 -3.89
N ALA A 211 -15.83 -16.36 -3.69
CA ALA A 211 -16.82 -17.33 -3.29
C ALA A 211 -17.82 -17.58 -4.42
N LYS A 212 -18.40 -18.77 -4.47
CA LYS A 212 -19.53 -19.07 -5.35
C LYS A 212 -20.84 -18.76 -4.62
N PRO A 213 -21.71 -17.93 -5.18
CA PRO A 213 -23.04 -17.73 -4.65
C PRO A 213 -23.87 -19.01 -4.92
N THR A 214 -23.97 -19.88 -3.93
CA THR A 214 -24.68 -21.14 -4.02
C THR A 214 -25.36 -21.47 -2.71
N VAL A 215 -26.46 -22.24 -2.77
CA VAL A 215 -27.14 -22.77 -1.60
C VAL A 215 -26.35 -23.97 -1.01
N ASN A 216 -25.55 -24.64 -1.83
CA ASN A 216 -24.73 -25.75 -1.38
C ASN A 216 -23.43 -25.25 -0.74
N LYS A 217 -23.35 -25.37 0.58
CA LYS A 217 -22.18 -24.90 1.35
C LYS A 217 -20.85 -25.53 0.94
N ASN A 218 -20.86 -26.74 0.40
CA ASN A 218 -19.66 -27.46 -0.02
C ASN A 218 -19.08 -26.92 -1.33
N GLU A 219 -19.83 -26.13 -2.08
CA GLU A 219 -19.41 -25.55 -3.36
C GLU A 219 -19.00 -24.07 -3.28
N VAL A 220 -19.12 -23.46 -2.11
CA VAL A 220 -18.83 -22.03 -1.93
C VAL A 220 -17.36 -21.70 -2.20
N GLN A 221 -16.46 -22.58 -1.78
CA GLN A 221 -15.03 -22.34 -1.77
C GLN A 221 -14.36 -22.77 -3.08
N PRO A 222 -13.30 -22.06 -3.53
CA PRO A 222 -12.38 -22.56 -4.54
C PRO A 222 -11.54 -23.72 -3.99
N PHE A 223 -10.73 -24.34 -4.85
CA PHE A 223 -9.89 -25.49 -4.47
C PHE A 223 -8.65 -25.10 -3.67
N PHE A 224 -8.81 -24.79 -2.39
CA PHE A 224 -7.70 -24.48 -1.48
C PHE A 224 -6.76 -25.66 -1.21
N ASN A 225 -7.20 -26.89 -1.41
CA ASN A 225 -6.41 -28.11 -1.16
C ASN A 225 -5.53 -28.50 -2.35
N ALA A 226 -5.43 -27.66 -3.39
CA ALA A 226 -4.57 -27.96 -4.52
C ALA A 226 -3.08 -27.97 -4.09
N PRO A 227 -2.33 -29.04 -4.42
CA PRO A 227 -0.91 -29.15 -4.04
C PRO A 227 -0.06 -28.00 -4.57
N GLU A 228 -0.42 -27.42 -5.71
CA GLU A 228 0.27 -26.29 -6.33
C GLU A 228 0.15 -25.01 -5.50
N LEU A 229 -0.93 -24.88 -4.73
CA LEU A 229 -1.18 -23.74 -3.86
C LEU A 229 -0.39 -23.83 -2.56
N LEU A 230 -0.20 -25.03 -2.04
CA LEU A 230 0.42 -25.27 -0.74
C LEU A 230 1.95 -25.43 -0.85
N PRO A 231 2.72 -25.05 0.19
CA PRO A 231 2.30 -24.24 1.32
C PRO A 231 2.07 -22.77 0.91
N LEU A 232 1.16 -22.07 1.59
CA LEU A 232 0.75 -20.69 1.27
C LEU A 232 1.91 -19.68 1.39
N ASP A 233 2.93 -19.99 2.19
CA ASP A 233 4.14 -19.17 2.32
C ASP A 233 4.95 -19.04 1.02
N ASN A 234 4.73 -19.94 0.07
CA ASN A 234 5.37 -19.90 -1.25
C ASN A 234 4.65 -18.97 -2.23
N ILE A 235 3.48 -18.44 -1.85
CA ILE A 235 2.76 -17.46 -2.67
C ILE A 235 3.40 -16.10 -2.46
N ASP A 236 3.92 -15.52 -3.53
CA ASP A 236 4.61 -14.22 -3.49
C ASP A 236 3.64 -13.05 -3.37
N ALA A 237 2.45 -13.15 -3.95
CA ALA A 237 1.45 -12.10 -3.92
C ALA A 237 0.04 -12.64 -4.23
N VAL A 238 -0.97 -11.92 -3.75
CA VAL A 238 -2.35 -12.00 -4.24
C VAL A 238 -2.65 -10.72 -5.01
N VAL A 239 -3.30 -10.84 -6.15
CA VAL A 239 -3.79 -9.71 -6.96
C VAL A 239 -5.29 -9.82 -7.05
N LEU A 240 -6.02 -8.77 -6.67
CA LEU A 240 -7.46 -8.70 -6.80
C LEU A 240 -7.82 -7.85 -8.02
N THR A 241 -8.60 -8.43 -8.93
CA THR A 241 -9.00 -7.77 -10.16
C THR A 241 -10.03 -6.67 -9.89
N HIS A 242 -11.04 -6.97 -9.08
CA HIS A 242 -12.10 -6.04 -8.69
C HIS A 242 -12.82 -6.51 -7.40
N ALA A 243 -13.79 -5.74 -6.93
CA ALA A 243 -14.39 -5.91 -5.61
C ALA A 243 -15.65 -6.81 -5.56
N HIS A 244 -16.01 -7.53 -6.61
CA HIS A 244 -17.15 -8.44 -6.55
C HIS A 244 -16.89 -9.62 -5.59
N VAL A 245 -17.94 -10.10 -4.94
CA VAL A 245 -17.89 -11.13 -3.89
C VAL A 245 -17.29 -12.44 -4.42
N ASP A 246 -17.58 -12.80 -5.64
CA ASP A 246 -17.04 -13.98 -6.32
C ASP A 246 -15.54 -13.85 -6.70
N HIS A 247 -14.91 -12.71 -6.41
CA HIS A 247 -13.49 -12.46 -6.58
C HIS A 247 -12.74 -12.19 -5.27
N ILE A 248 -13.43 -11.75 -4.19
CA ILE A 248 -12.76 -11.30 -2.96
C ILE A 248 -13.22 -12.02 -1.69
N ALA A 249 -14.40 -12.68 -1.68
CA ALA A 249 -15.06 -13.10 -0.44
C ALA A 249 -14.25 -14.10 0.41
N MET A 250 -13.41 -14.93 -0.22
CA MET A 250 -12.62 -15.93 0.48
C MET A 250 -11.21 -15.44 0.87
N LEU A 251 -10.88 -14.18 0.61
CA LEU A 251 -9.59 -13.60 0.99
C LEU A 251 -9.30 -13.71 2.51
N PRO A 252 -10.24 -13.42 3.43
CA PRO A 252 -10.01 -13.60 4.87
C PRO A 252 -9.70 -15.06 5.25
N VAL A 253 -10.27 -16.02 4.53
CA VAL A 253 -10.02 -17.45 4.75
C VAL A 253 -8.59 -17.81 4.37
N LEU A 254 -8.04 -17.22 3.29
CA LEU A 254 -6.66 -17.41 2.89
C LEU A 254 -5.69 -16.95 4.01
N PHE A 255 -5.97 -15.80 4.64
CA PHE A 255 -5.20 -15.33 5.80
C PHE A 255 -5.35 -16.25 7.01
N ARG A 256 -6.55 -16.77 7.25
CA ARG A 256 -6.82 -17.74 8.33
C ARG A 256 -6.03 -19.05 8.12
N TYR A 257 -5.80 -19.45 6.87
CA TYR A 257 -4.98 -20.61 6.54
C TYR A 257 -3.47 -20.33 6.54
N GLY A 258 -3.06 -19.13 6.93
CA GLY A 258 -1.65 -18.81 7.17
C GLY A 258 -0.97 -17.98 6.10
N TYR A 259 -1.68 -17.53 5.05
CA TYR A 259 -1.10 -16.58 4.12
C TYR A 259 -0.68 -15.29 4.85
N ARG A 260 0.54 -14.80 4.58
CA ARG A 260 1.10 -13.58 5.19
C ARG A 260 1.77 -12.68 4.14
N GLY A 261 1.44 -12.88 2.88
CA GLY A 261 1.97 -12.10 1.77
C GLY A 261 1.19 -10.81 1.48
N PRO A 262 1.65 -10.01 0.51
CA PRO A 262 0.97 -8.79 0.09
C PRO A 262 -0.28 -9.10 -0.75
N VAL A 263 -1.29 -8.23 -0.62
CA VAL A 263 -2.45 -8.19 -1.51
C VAL A 263 -2.41 -6.89 -2.30
N TYR A 264 -2.47 -6.99 -3.61
CA TYR A 264 -2.46 -5.85 -4.53
C TYR A 264 -3.84 -5.67 -5.15
N CYS A 265 -4.34 -4.45 -5.12
CA CYS A 265 -5.58 -4.06 -5.78
C CYS A 265 -5.57 -2.56 -6.08
N THR A 266 -6.55 -2.08 -6.84
CA THR A 266 -6.74 -0.64 -7.02
C THR A 266 -7.31 0.00 -5.76
N PRO A 267 -7.11 1.32 -5.52
CA PRO A 267 -7.68 1.99 -4.36
C PRO A 267 -9.21 1.83 -4.25
N PRO A 268 -10.01 2.00 -5.33
CA PRO A 268 -11.45 1.76 -5.27
C PRO A 268 -11.81 0.31 -4.89
N THR A 269 -11.07 -0.68 -5.42
CA THR A 269 -11.26 -2.09 -5.07
C THR A 269 -11.01 -2.33 -3.59
N ARG A 270 -9.97 -1.74 -3.02
CA ARG A 270 -9.66 -1.84 -1.59
C ARG A 270 -10.81 -1.31 -0.73
N ASP A 271 -11.32 -0.14 -1.06
CA ASP A 271 -12.34 0.53 -0.26
C ASP A 271 -13.67 -0.23 -0.33
N LEU A 272 -14.09 -0.64 -1.53
CA LEU A 272 -15.30 -1.46 -1.72
C LEU A 272 -15.17 -2.85 -1.07
N MET A 273 -14.02 -3.50 -1.24
CA MET A 273 -13.74 -4.81 -0.60
C MET A 273 -13.89 -4.73 0.92
N THR A 274 -13.36 -3.68 1.53
CA THR A 274 -13.45 -3.51 2.98
C THR A 274 -14.91 -3.43 3.45
N LEU A 275 -15.74 -2.65 2.76
CA LEU A 275 -17.17 -2.55 3.05
C LEU A 275 -17.87 -3.89 2.87
N LEU A 276 -17.65 -4.58 1.76
CA LEU A 276 -18.26 -5.87 1.47
C LEU A 276 -17.84 -6.96 2.47
N GLN A 277 -16.58 -7.02 2.87
CA GLN A 277 -16.10 -7.99 3.88
C GLN A 277 -16.74 -7.72 5.25
N ILE A 278 -16.92 -6.49 5.64
CA ILE A 278 -17.63 -6.13 6.87
C ILE A 278 -19.10 -6.56 6.77
N CYS A 279 -19.78 -6.26 5.66
CA CYS A 279 -21.16 -6.69 5.44
C CYS A 279 -21.29 -8.22 5.53
N LEU A 280 -20.38 -8.97 4.91
CA LEU A 280 -20.39 -10.44 4.96
C LEU A 280 -20.21 -10.98 6.39
N LEU A 281 -19.38 -10.34 7.21
CA LEU A 281 -19.22 -10.72 8.62
C LEU A 281 -20.49 -10.50 9.44
N TYR A 282 -21.20 -9.39 9.21
CA TYR A 282 -22.44 -9.08 9.93
C TYR A 282 -23.66 -9.85 9.44
N THR A 283 -23.68 -10.28 8.17
CA THR A 283 -24.80 -11.03 7.57
C THR A 283 -24.61 -12.54 7.62
N SER A 284 -23.41 -13.02 7.95
CA SER A 284 -23.19 -14.45 8.17
C SER A 284 -23.83 -14.88 9.49
N PRO A 285 -24.66 -15.93 9.51
CA PRO A 285 -25.28 -16.40 10.75
C PRO A 285 -24.21 -16.76 11.77
N SER A 286 -24.30 -16.15 12.96
CA SER A 286 -23.45 -16.46 14.09
C SER A 286 -23.60 -17.94 14.47
N PRO A 287 -22.56 -18.59 15.01
CA PRO A 287 -22.72 -19.92 15.61
C PRO A 287 -23.81 -19.96 16.71
N ARG A 288 -24.17 -18.82 17.30
CA ARG A 288 -25.23 -18.67 18.28
C ARG A 288 -26.64 -18.69 17.66
N ASP A 289 -26.78 -18.38 16.37
CA ASP A 289 -28.06 -18.36 15.65
C ASP A 289 -28.45 -19.76 15.12
N ARG A 290 -27.68 -20.79 15.47
CA ARG A 290 -27.91 -22.20 15.06
C ARG A 290 -28.51 -23.10 16.17
N GLN A 291 -29.04 -22.48 17.22
CA GLN A 291 -29.78 -23.24 18.26
C GLN A 291 -31.26 -23.28 17.97
#